data_9b22a400c7fea255fdebc4ef60a93ea2
#
_entry.id   9b22a400c7fea255fdebc4ef60a93ea2
#
_cell.length_a   1.000
_cell.length_b   1.000
_cell.length_c   1.000
_cell.angle_alpha   90.00
_cell.angle_beta   90.00
_cell.angle_gamma   90.00
#
_symmetry.space_group_name_H-M   'P 1'
#
loop_
_entity.id
_entity.type
_entity.pdbx_description
1 polymer ?
#
loop_
_entity_poly.entity_id
_entity_poly.type
_entity_poly.pdbx_seq_one_letter_code
_entity_poly.pdbx_strand_id
1 'polypeptide(L)'
;FLSLAPKSVTVKVTPHHGGFPYVTPIDNIGYQAANAAYTETFGVPAIPQRSGGSIPIVYLFEKELKSKTILMGFGLNSDSIHSPNEHFGVFNYLKGIETIPLFYQKYTQLFKSAKK
;
A
#
# COMPACT_ATOMS: atom_id res chain seq x y z
N PHE A 1 11.67 -3.51 -26.15
CA PHE A 1 10.84 -2.76 -27.11
C PHE A 1 11.56 -2.56 -28.43
N LEU A 2 12.78 -2.00 -28.44
CA LEU A 2 13.53 -1.76 -29.68
C LEU A 2 13.78 -3.04 -30.48
N SER A 3 14.13 -4.14 -29.82
CA SER A 3 14.39 -5.43 -30.46
C SER A 3 13.14 -6.12 -31.03
N LEU A 4 11.97 -5.70 -30.61
CA LEU A 4 10.69 -6.27 -31.06
C LEU A 4 9.99 -5.40 -32.10
N ALA A 5 10.58 -4.26 -32.45
CA ALA A 5 10.01 -3.36 -33.45
C ALA A 5 10.09 -3.97 -34.84
N PRO A 6 8.99 -4.06 -35.60
CA PRO A 6 9.02 -4.49 -36.99
C PRO A 6 9.79 -3.47 -37.85
N LYS A 7 10.41 -3.94 -38.92
CA LYS A 7 11.26 -3.10 -39.79
C LYS A 7 10.56 -1.90 -40.41
N SER A 8 9.25 -1.96 -40.52
CA SER A 8 8.42 -0.88 -41.09
C SER A 8 8.08 0.23 -40.10
N VAL A 9 8.49 0.12 -38.85
CA VAL A 9 8.13 1.07 -37.78
C VAL A 9 9.38 1.57 -37.09
N THR A 10 9.45 2.88 -36.88
CA THR A 10 10.47 3.52 -36.06
C THR A 10 9.97 3.64 -34.64
N VAL A 11 10.68 3.03 -33.68
CA VAL A 11 10.33 3.08 -32.26
C VAL A 11 11.37 3.89 -31.52
N LYS A 12 10.91 4.90 -30.77
CA LYS A 12 11.73 5.65 -29.81
C LYS A 12 11.30 5.27 -28.40
N VAL A 13 12.21 4.79 -27.60
CA VAL A 13 11.98 4.48 -26.18
C VAL A 13 12.67 5.53 -25.34
N THR A 14 11.89 6.27 -24.56
CA THR A 14 12.40 7.27 -23.61
C THR A 14 12.21 6.71 -22.20
N PRO A 15 13.29 6.35 -21.49
CA PRO A 15 13.16 5.90 -20.10
C PRO A 15 12.78 7.08 -19.20
N HIS A 16 11.84 6.85 -18.34
CA HIS A 16 11.49 7.74 -17.24
C HIS A 16 12.06 7.18 -15.92
N HIS A 17 11.68 7.82 -14.80
CA HIS A 17 11.99 7.28 -13.48
C HIS A 17 11.27 5.94 -13.27
N GLY A 18 11.86 5.08 -12.47
CA GLY A 18 11.30 3.79 -12.09
C GLY A 18 11.64 3.46 -10.65
N GLY A 19 11.11 2.35 -10.15
CA GLY A 19 11.39 1.84 -8.81
C GLY A 19 11.35 0.32 -8.78
N PHE A 20 11.97 -0.25 -7.76
CA PHE A 20 11.90 -1.68 -7.52
C PHE A 20 10.58 -2.04 -6.81
N PRO A 21 10.05 -3.23 -7.05
CA PRO A 21 8.86 -3.70 -6.36
C PRO A 21 9.15 -3.94 -4.88
N TYR A 22 8.13 -3.77 -4.07
CA TYR A 22 8.16 -4.11 -2.65
C TYR A 22 6.91 -4.92 -2.30
N VAL A 23 7.10 -5.96 -1.52
CA VAL A 23 6.00 -6.75 -0.97
C VAL A 23 6.13 -6.77 0.54
N THR A 24 5.16 -6.20 1.23
CA THR A 24 5.12 -6.21 2.70
C THR A 24 4.95 -7.64 3.22
N PRO A 25 5.84 -8.13 4.11
CA PRO A 25 5.61 -9.38 4.82
C PRO A 25 4.36 -9.27 5.70
N ILE A 26 3.45 -10.25 5.61
CA ILE A 26 2.19 -10.26 6.37
C ILE A 26 2.31 -10.82 7.80
N ASP A 27 3.48 -11.32 8.16
CA ASP A 27 3.80 -11.87 9.48
C ASP A 27 4.43 -10.83 10.43
N ASN A 28 4.66 -9.59 9.96
CA ASN A 28 5.25 -8.55 10.79
C ASN A 28 4.22 -7.86 11.71
N ILE A 29 4.73 -7.27 12.79
CA ILE A 29 3.91 -6.56 13.80
C ILE A 29 3.07 -5.43 13.18
N GLY A 30 3.61 -4.71 12.20
CA GLY A 30 2.90 -3.63 11.53
C GLY A 30 1.67 -4.12 10.78
N TYR A 31 1.79 -5.23 10.04
CA TYR A 31 0.64 -5.84 9.38
C TYR A 31 -0.41 -6.34 10.39
N GLN A 32 0.03 -7.01 11.45
CA GLN A 32 -0.87 -7.49 12.50
C GLN A 32 -1.63 -6.34 13.17
N ALA A 33 -0.93 -5.23 13.46
CA ALA A 33 -1.55 -4.03 14.03
C ALA A 33 -2.56 -3.40 13.07
N ALA A 34 -2.21 -3.28 11.78
CA ALA A 34 -3.10 -2.76 10.76
C ALA A 34 -4.36 -3.63 10.62
N ASN A 35 -4.19 -4.94 10.51
CA ASN A 35 -5.30 -5.87 10.40
C ASN A 35 -6.24 -5.81 11.63
N ALA A 36 -5.68 -5.72 12.84
CA ALA A 36 -6.47 -5.56 14.06
C ALA A 36 -7.25 -4.23 14.08
N ALA A 37 -6.62 -3.13 13.62
CA ALA A 37 -7.28 -1.83 13.51
C ALA A 37 -8.42 -1.84 12.48
N TYR A 38 -8.20 -2.42 11.30
CA TYR A 38 -9.27 -2.61 10.31
C TYR A 38 -10.41 -3.47 10.82
N THR A 39 -10.10 -4.57 11.49
CA THR A 39 -11.13 -5.46 12.08
C THR A 39 -12.01 -4.71 13.08
N GLU A 40 -11.39 -3.86 13.92
CA GLU A 40 -12.14 -3.07 14.92
C GLU A 40 -13.01 -2.00 14.26
N THR A 41 -12.52 -1.33 13.21
CA THR A 41 -13.25 -0.24 12.55
C THR A 41 -14.31 -0.71 11.54
N PHE A 42 -14.01 -1.76 10.78
CA PHE A 42 -14.89 -2.24 9.70
C PHE A 42 -15.65 -3.52 10.06
N GLY A 43 -15.36 -4.14 11.21
CA GLY A 43 -16.01 -5.38 11.66
C GLY A 43 -15.49 -6.65 10.94
N VAL A 44 -14.57 -6.53 10.01
CA VAL A 44 -13.98 -7.64 9.25
C VAL A 44 -12.48 -7.45 9.08
N PRO A 45 -11.69 -8.53 9.05
CA PRO A 45 -10.25 -8.41 8.80
C PRO A 45 -9.95 -7.89 7.39
N ALA A 46 -8.84 -7.17 7.27
CA ALA A 46 -8.37 -6.71 5.98
C ALA A 46 -7.82 -7.89 5.14
N ILE A 47 -8.14 -7.90 3.87
CA ILE A 47 -7.60 -8.88 2.92
C ILE A 47 -6.35 -8.25 2.26
N PRO A 48 -5.16 -8.83 2.47
CA PRO A 48 -3.95 -8.30 1.85
C PRO A 48 -4.00 -8.50 0.33
N GLN A 49 -3.72 -7.45 -0.40
CA GLN A 49 -3.70 -7.49 -1.86
C GLN A 49 -2.32 -7.11 -2.39
N ARG A 50 -1.91 -7.74 -3.49
CA ARG A 50 -0.80 -7.27 -4.30
C ARG A 50 -1.32 -6.33 -5.36
N SER A 51 -0.79 -5.13 -5.39
CA SER A 51 -1.14 -4.11 -6.39
C SER A 51 0.04 -3.90 -7.34
N GLY A 52 -0.26 -3.62 -8.60
CA GLY A 52 0.71 -3.11 -9.57
C GLY A 52 0.96 -1.61 -9.45
N GLY A 53 0.37 -0.96 -8.44
CA GLY A 53 0.54 0.46 -8.18
C GLY A 53 1.98 0.84 -7.88
N SER A 54 2.37 2.02 -8.31
CA SER A 54 3.74 2.49 -8.19
C SER A 54 3.87 3.51 -7.06
N ILE A 55 4.40 3.04 -5.94
CA ILE A 55 4.88 3.91 -4.85
C ILE A 55 6.38 3.62 -4.69
N PRO A 56 7.25 4.14 -5.58
CA PRO A 56 8.66 3.74 -5.66
C PRO A 56 9.45 3.98 -4.38
N ILE A 57 9.04 4.97 -3.58
CA ILE A 57 9.70 5.33 -2.32
C ILE A 57 9.60 4.22 -1.25
N VAL A 58 8.61 3.34 -1.33
CA VAL A 58 8.42 2.25 -0.37
C VAL A 58 9.61 1.29 -0.35
N TYR A 59 10.12 0.94 -1.54
CA TYR A 59 11.34 0.15 -1.64
C TYR A 59 12.56 0.86 -1.02
N LEU A 60 12.68 2.18 -1.22
CA LEU A 60 13.76 2.96 -0.63
C LEU A 60 13.67 3.00 0.90
N PHE A 61 12.49 3.13 1.47
CA PHE A 61 12.30 3.06 2.92
C PHE A 61 12.76 1.71 3.49
N GLU A 62 12.44 0.61 2.81
CA GLU A 62 12.92 -0.70 3.23
C GLU A 62 14.44 -0.82 3.08
N LYS A 63 14.97 -0.41 1.94
CA LYS A 63 16.39 -0.53 1.63
C LYS A 63 17.27 0.32 2.55
N GLU A 64 16.95 1.61 2.68
CA GLU A 64 17.80 2.58 3.38
C GLU A 64 17.53 2.62 4.89
N LEU A 65 16.26 2.57 5.30
CA LEU A 65 15.85 2.67 6.69
C LEU A 65 15.64 1.32 7.37
N LYS A 66 15.71 0.21 6.62
CA LYS A 66 15.37 -1.14 7.10
C LYS A 66 13.99 -1.20 7.75
N SER A 67 13.08 -0.33 7.30
CA SER A 67 11.73 -0.19 7.82
C SER A 67 10.76 -1.04 7.01
N LYS A 68 9.95 -1.83 7.69
CA LYS A 68 8.86 -2.60 7.06
C LYS A 68 7.65 -1.68 6.87
N THR A 69 7.49 -1.19 5.66
CA THR A 69 6.40 -0.28 5.32
C THR A 69 5.08 -1.01 5.20
N ILE A 70 4.04 -0.48 5.83
CA ILE A 70 2.67 -0.98 5.72
C ILE A 70 1.85 0.02 4.91
N LEU A 71 1.28 -0.44 3.80
CA LEU A 71 0.39 0.34 2.96
C LEU A 71 -1.06 0.10 3.40
N MET A 72 -1.66 1.10 4.00
CA MET A 72 -3.05 1.07 4.46
C MET A 72 -3.91 1.88 3.50
N GLY A 73 -4.79 1.21 2.75
CA GLY A 73 -5.69 1.85 1.78
C GLY A 73 -7.13 1.86 2.25
N PHE A 74 -7.85 2.93 1.97
CA PHE A 74 -9.28 3.11 2.29
C PHE A 74 -10.12 3.37 1.04
N GLY A 75 -9.50 3.46 -0.13
CA GLY A 75 -10.17 3.59 -1.41
C GLY A 75 -10.75 2.27 -1.90
N LEU A 76 -11.76 2.38 -2.76
CA LEU A 76 -12.42 1.26 -3.42
C LEU A 76 -12.08 1.23 -4.91
N ASN A 77 -12.20 0.06 -5.53
CA ASN A 77 -12.06 -0.05 -6.99
C ASN A 77 -13.09 0.78 -7.74
N SER A 78 -14.25 1.04 -7.14
CA SER A 78 -15.31 1.88 -7.67
C SER A 78 -14.99 3.38 -7.64
N ASP A 79 -13.94 3.81 -6.94
CA ASP A 79 -13.59 5.22 -6.79
C ASP A 79 -12.97 5.80 -8.07
N SER A 80 -12.81 5.01 -9.12
CA SER A 80 -12.32 5.43 -10.44
C SER A 80 -10.96 6.13 -10.38
N ILE A 81 -10.05 5.63 -9.53
CA ILE A 81 -8.72 6.22 -9.31
C ILE A 81 -7.98 6.38 -10.64
N HIS A 82 -7.45 7.58 -10.88
CA HIS A 82 -6.77 8.01 -12.12
C HIS A 82 -7.66 8.00 -13.37
N SER A 83 -8.97 8.12 -13.22
CA SER A 83 -9.92 8.17 -14.32
C SER A 83 -10.96 9.30 -14.18
N PRO A 84 -11.74 9.60 -15.23
CA PRO A 84 -12.83 10.57 -15.11
C PRO A 84 -13.79 10.22 -13.98
N ASN A 85 -14.27 11.24 -13.28
CA ASN A 85 -15.15 11.13 -12.13
C ASN A 85 -14.51 10.41 -10.91
N GLU A 86 -13.20 10.49 -10.77
CA GLU A 86 -12.51 10.02 -9.56
C GLU A 86 -13.16 10.63 -8.31
N HIS A 87 -13.43 9.79 -7.33
CA HIS A 87 -14.04 10.20 -6.08
C HIS A 87 -13.52 9.38 -4.91
N PHE A 88 -13.87 9.78 -3.71
CA PHE A 88 -13.54 9.06 -2.49
C PHE A 88 -14.75 9.02 -1.57
N GLY A 89 -15.15 7.85 -1.12
CA GLY A 89 -16.33 7.68 -0.29
C GLY A 89 -16.16 8.32 1.10
N VAL A 90 -17.09 9.20 1.50
CA VAL A 90 -17.09 9.87 2.81
C VAL A 90 -17.08 8.85 3.96
N PHE A 91 -17.79 7.75 3.82
CA PHE A 91 -17.77 6.67 4.80
C PHE A 91 -16.33 6.14 5.01
N ASN A 92 -15.63 5.81 3.92
CA ASN A 92 -14.27 5.30 4.00
C ASN A 92 -13.28 6.35 4.51
N TYR A 93 -13.50 7.63 4.20
CA TYR A 93 -12.73 8.74 4.74
C TYR A 93 -12.84 8.80 6.27
N LEU A 94 -14.06 8.75 6.80
CA LEU A 94 -14.29 8.77 8.25
C LEU A 94 -13.73 7.51 8.93
N LYS A 95 -13.91 6.34 8.31
CA LYS A 95 -13.31 5.09 8.79
C LYS A 95 -11.79 5.12 8.79
N GLY A 96 -11.18 5.78 7.82
CA GLY A 96 -9.73 6.01 7.82
C GLY A 96 -9.26 6.83 9.03
N ILE A 97 -9.99 7.89 9.37
CA ILE A 97 -9.72 8.72 10.56
C ILE A 97 -9.81 7.89 11.85
N GLU A 98 -10.78 6.98 11.95
CA GLU A 98 -10.91 6.07 13.09
C GLU A 98 -9.80 5.01 13.14
N THR A 99 -9.42 4.47 11.99
CA THR A 99 -8.48 3.34 11.89
C THR A 99 -7.05 3.73 12.23
N ILE A 100 -6.59 4.91 11.82
CA ILE A 100 -5.19 5.32 11.99
C ILE A 100 -4.76 5.42 13.47
N PRO A 101 -5.49 6.07 14.37
CA PRO A 101 -5.17 6.06 15.79
C PRO A 101 -5.16 4.65 16.40
N LEU A 102 -6.12 3.82 16.02
CA LEU A 102 -6.18 2.43 16.46
C LEU A 102 -4.95 1.63 15.99
N PHE A 103 -4.50 1.84 14.76
CA PHE A 103 -3.26 1.23 14.27
C PHE A 103 -2.08 1.55 15.19
N TYR A 104 -1.86 2.80 15.56
CA TYR A 104 -0.77 3.18 16.46
C TYR A 104 -0.92 2.55 17.86
N GLN A 105 -2.14 2.46 18.38
CA GLN A 105 -2.39 1.79 19.66
C GLN A 105 -2.05 0.30 19.59
N LYS A 106 -2.58 -0.42 18.58
CA LYS A 106 -2.32 -1.85 18.36
C LYS A 106 -0.83 -2.12 18.14
N TYR A 107 -0.18 -1.31 17.31
CA TYR A 107 1.25 -1.42 17.06
C TYR A 107 2.06 -1.30 18.35
N THR A 108 1.75 -0.29 19.18
CA THR A 108 2.44 -0.08 20.46
C THR A 108 2.24 -1.25 21.42
N GLN A 109 1.03 -1.80 21.49
CA GLN A 109 0.72 -2.97 22.32
C GLN A 109 1.52 -4.20 21.89
N LEU A 110 1.48 -4.54 20.59
CA LEU A 110 2.20 -5.67 20.04
C LEU A 110 3.71 -5.53 20.19
N PHE A 111 4.24 -4.32 19.96
CA PHE A 111 5.67 -4.05 20.11
C PHE A 111 6.17 -4.22 21.54
N LYS A 112 5.39 -3.78 22.53
CA LYS A 112 5.71 -3.98 23.95
C LYS A 112 5.65 -5.46 24.35
N SER A 113 4.71 -6.22 23.80
CA SER A 113 4.57 -7.65 24.07
C SER A 113 5.70 -8.49 23.47
N ALA A 114 6.21 -8.09 22.31
CA ALA A 114 7.31 -8.76 21.62
C ALA A 114 8.69 -8.52 22.28
N LYS A 115 8.81 -7.54 23.17
CA LYS A 115 10.05 -7.22 23.91
C LYS A 115 10.15 -7.92 25.27
N LYS A 116 9.11 -8.61 25.71
CA LYS A 116 9.11 -9.44 26.91
C LYS A 116 9.49 -10.88 26.59
#